data_425701da7f2c284b6d3631b8d846f535
#
_entry.id   425701da7f2c284b6d3631b8d846f535
#
_cell.length_a   1.000
_cell.length_b   1.000
_cell.length_c   1.000
_cell.angle_alpha   90.00
_cell.angle_beta   90.00
_cell.angle_gamma   90.00
#
_symmetry.space_group_name_H-M   'P 1'
#
loop_
_entity.id
_entity.type
_entity.pdbx_description
1 polymer ?
#
loop_
_entity_poly.entity_id
_entity_poly.type
_entity_poly.pdbx_seq_one_letter_code
_entity_poly.pdbx_strand_id
1 'polypeptide(L)'
;TYRYAFWILMAGLIFRAMPHMTLVSGYLQPFFAWNVWGILPTTIIVLVAINQPFTLWMLHSFFLNIPKDLDESAMCDGCNRFQAFRYVIIPIMWPGVITTGLFSFLLAYNDFTVTSMLLSDENETMIPAIASFLGTVQEEGKVMYAVAAVVSATAPLFFLVMFFQRQIVSGLTAGAVKG
;
A
#
# COMPACT_ATOMS: atom_id res chain seq x y z
N THR A 1 -16.67 20.97 7.98
CA THR A 1 -16.46 19.91 6.98
C THR A 1 -15.19 19.09 7.29
N TYR A 2 -14.09 19.71 7.74
CA TYR A 2 -12.82 19.02 8.08
C TYR A 2 -12.94 18.03 9.26
N ARG A 3 -13.87 18.25 10.18
CA ARG A 3 -14.07 17.36 11.35
C ARG A 3 -14.52 15.95 10.91
N TYR A 4 -15.40 15.83 9.93
CA TYR A 4 -15.85 14.52 9.43
C TYR A 4 -14.74 13.77 8.70
N ALA A 5 -13.93 14.46 7.90
CA ALA A 5 -12.80 13.87 7.21
C ALA A 5 -11.78 13.25 8.20
N PHE A 6 -11.49 13.98 9.29
CA PHE A 6 -10.61 13.47 10.35
C PHE A 6 -11.16 12.18 10.99
N TRP A 7 -12.45 12.16 11.34
CA TRP A 7 -13.07 10.97 11.95
C TRP A 7 -13.12 9.77 11.00
N ILE A 8 -13.34 10.01 9.70
CA ILE A 8 -13.28 8.96 8.68
C ILE A 8 -11.87 8.37 8.58
N LEU A 9 -10.84 9.21 8.56
CA LEU A 9 -9.45 8.74 8.54
C LEU A 9 -9.09 7.97 9.82
N MET A 10 -9.51 8.46 10.97
CA MET A 10 -9.30 7.77 12.25
C MET A 10 -10.01 6.42 12.31
N ALA A 11 -11.26 6.36 11.87
CA ALA A 11 -12.01 5.11 11.81
C ALA A 11 -11.32 4.10 10.86
N GLY A 12 -10.83 4.55 9.71
CA GLY A 12 -10.07 3.72 8.79
C GLY A 12 -8.78 3.17 9.39
N LEU A 13 -8.02 4.00 10.13
CA LEU A 13 -6.80 3.55 10.81
C LEU A 13 -7.08 2.55 11.93
N ILE A 14 -8.16 2.77 12.70
CA ILE A 14 -8.61 1.82 13.74
C ILE A 14 -8.98 0.48 13.09
N PHE A 15 -9.72 0.51 11.97
CA PHE A 15 -10.06 -0.69 11.22
C PHE A 15 -8.82 -1.44 10.71
N ARG A 16 -7.82 -0.70 10.21
CA ARG A 16 -6.53 -1.28 9.80
C ARG A 16 -5.75 -1.91 10.96
N ALA A 17 -5.91 -1.43 12.20
CA ALA A 17 -5.27 -1.99 13.38
C ALA A 17 -5.83 -3.37 13.78
N MET A 18 -6.99 -3.78 13.22
CA MET A 18 -7.52 -5.11 13.43
C MET A 18 -6.64 -6.17 12.77
N PRO A 19 -6.51 -7.37 13.35
CA PRO A 19 -5.75 -8.46 12.74
C PRO A 19 -6.31 -8.81 11.36
N HIS A 20 -5.47 -8.76 10.33
CA HIS A 20 -5.88 -9.02 8.94
C HIS A 20 -6.52 -10.40 8.77
N MET A 21 -6.02 -11.42 9.50
CA MET A 21 -6.63 -12.76 9.49
C MET A 21 -8.11 -12.73 9.88
N THR A 22 -8.46 -11.96 10.92
CA THR A 22 -9.85 -11.85 11.40
C THR A 22 -10.73 -11.15 10.37
N LEU A 23 -10.23 -10.11 9.72
CA LEU A 23 -10.97 -9.39 8.67
C LEU A 23 -11.20 -10.29 7.45
N VAL A 24 -10.17 -10.96 6.97
CA VAL A 24 -10.22 -11.80 5.77
C VAL A 24 -11.09 -13.04 6.01
N SER A 25 -10.98 -13.68 7.18
CA SER A 25 -11.80 -14.86 7.49
C SER A 25 -13.30 -14.57 7.46
N GLY A 26 -13.73 -13.36 7.83
CA GLY A 26 -15.12 -12.92 7.71
C GLY A 26 -15.63 -12.83 6.27
N TYR A 27 -14.73 -12.60 5.30
CA TYR A 27 -15.09 -12.50 3.88
C TYR A 27 -14.98 -13.83 3.11
N LEU A 28 -14.34 -14.85 3.67
CA LEU A 28 -14.16 -16.14 2.98
C LEU A 28 -15.49 -16.78 2.58
N GLN A 29 -16.45 -16.84 3.49
CA GLN A 29 -17.74 -17.47 3.20
C GLN A 29 -18.49 -16.80 2.04
N PRO A 30 -18.71 -15.48 2.00
CA PRO A 30 -19.28 -14.83 0.83
C PRO A 30 -18.44 -15.01 -0.45
N PHE A 31 -17.12 -15.04 -0.37
CA PHE A 31 -16.27 -15.24 -1.56
C PHE A 31 -16.40 -16.64 -2.15
N PHE A 32 -16.53 -17.66 -1.31
CA PHE A 32 -16.89 -19.01 -1.78
C PHE A 32 -18.29 -19.06 -2.39
N ALA A 33 -19.29 -18.43 -1.73
CA ALA A 33 -20.66 -18.41 -2.23
C ALA A 33 -20.80 -17.71 -3.59
N TRP A 34 -20.02 -16.65 -3.81
CA TRP A 34 -19.98 -15.89 -5.08
C TRP A 34 -19.02 -16.48 -6.11
N ASN A 35 -18.30 -17.55 -5.77
CA ASN A 35 -17.31 -18.20 -6.63
C ASN A 35 -16.19 -17.24 -7.10
N VAL A 36 -15.78 -16.33 -6.23
CA VAL A 36 -14.70 -15.35 -6.48
C VAL A 36 -13.47 -15.59 -5.61
N TRP A 37 -13.44 -16.70 -4.87
CA TRP A 37 -12.25 -17.15 -4.14
C TRP A 37 -11.21 -17.73 -5.10
N GLY A 38 -9.92 -17.58 -4.77
CA GLY A 38 -8.81 -18.15 -5.54
C GLY A 38 -8.39 -17.33 -6.76
N ILE A 39 -9.03 -16.20 -7.03
CA ILE A 39 -8.73 -15.34 -8.19
C ILE A 39 -8.00 -14.05 -7.80
N LEU A 40 -7.02 -13.65 -8.62
CA LEU A 40 -6.22 -12.44 -8.41
C LEU A 40 -7.04 -11.15 -8.23
N PRO A 41 -8.08 -10.85 -9.03
CA PRO A 41 -8.86 -9.63 -8.87
C PRO A 41 -9.47 -9.45 -7.48
N THR A 42 -9.99 -10.52 -6.88
CA THR A 42 -10.56 -10.48 -5.52
C THR A 42 -9.49 -10.13 -4.50
N THR A 43 -8.34 -10.76 -4.57
CA THR A 43 -7.21 -10.50 -3.69
C THR A 43 -6.70 -9.06 -3.84
N ILE A 44 -6.59 -8.55 -5.07
CA ILE A 44 -6.20 -7.16 -5.35
C ILE A 44 -7.17 -6.18 -4.68
N ILE A 45 -8.48 -6.40 -4.84
CA ILE A 45 -9.51 -5.52 -4.24
C ILE A 45 -9.41 -5.52 -2.72
N VAL A 46 -9.22 -6.69 -2.11
CA VAL A 46 -9.07 -6.81 -0.64
C VAL A 46 -7.80 -6.13 -0.16
N LEU A 47 -6.66 -6.35 -0.83
CA LEU A 47 -5.40 -5.67 -0.49
C LEU A 47 -5.52 -4.15 -0.62
N VAL A 48 -6.17 -3.65 -1.67
CA VAL A 48 -6.45 -2.22 -1.83
C VAL A 48 -7.31 -1.72 -0.67
N ALA A 49 -8.42 -2.40 -0.35
CA ALA A 49 -9.32 -1.99 0.72
C ALA A 49 -8.63 -1.92 2.09
N ILE A 50 -7.81 -2.91 2.44
CA ILE A 50 -7.09 -2.96 3.71
C ILE A 50 -5.98 -1.90 3.78
N ASN A 51 -5.29 -1.61 2.67
CA ASN A 51 -4.21 -0.62 2.63
C ASN A 51 -4.70 0.81 2.43
N GLN A 52 -5.91 1.02 1.92
CA GLN A 52 -6.48 2.34 1.60
C GLN A 52 -6.43 3.35 2.77
N PRO A 53 -6.76 3.00 4.02
CA PRO A 53 -6.72 3.96 5.12
C PRO A 53 -5.33 4.54 5.37
N PHE A 54 -4.29 3.72 5.27
CA PHE A 54 -2.90 4.16 5.42
C PHE A 54 -2.47 5.05 4.25
N THR A 55 -2.82 4.67 3.02
CA THR A 55 -2.53 5.45 1.82
C THR A 55 -3.18 6.84 1.88
N LEU A 56 -4.44 6.91 2.29
CA LEU A 56 -5.16 8.17 2.45
C LEU A 56 -4.56 9.03 3.56
N TRP A 57 -4.20 8.44 4.70
CA TRP A 57 -3.58 9.16 5.80
C TRP A 57 -2.22 9.76 5.39
N MET A 58 -1.42 8.99 4.68
CA MET A 58 -0.13 9.43 4.18
C MET A 58 -0.28 10.56 3.16
N LEU A 59 -1.15 10.43 2.16
CA LEU A 59 -1.46 11.48 1.20
C LEU A 59 -2.01 12.74 1.88
N HIS A 60 -2.90 12.59 2.86
CA HIS A 60 -3.44 13.71 3.61
C HIS A 60 -2.32 14.51 4.32
N SER A 61 -1.31 13.83 4.87
CA SER A 61 -0.17 14.49 5.49
C SER A 61 0.63 15.33 4.49
N PHE A 62 0.79 14.87 3.26
CA PHE A 62 1.42 15.66 2.19
C PHE A 62 0.56 16.86 1.79
N PHE A 63 -0.75 16.70 1.68
CA PHE A 63 -1.67 17.81 1.38
C PHE A 63 -1.62 18.93 2.40
N LEU A 64 -1.46 18.60 3.68
CA LEU A 64 -1.37 19.61 4.75
C LEU A 64 -0.12 20.49 4.67
N ASN A 65 0.90 20.06 3.94
CA ASN A 65 2.14 20.82 3.76
C ASN A 65 2.10 21.78 2.56
N ILE A 66 1.03 21.76 1.76
CA ILE A 66 0.87 22.66 0.61
C ILE A 66 0.34 24.00 1.12
N PRO A 67 1.03 25.13 0.84
CA PRO A 67 0.51 26.45 1.16
C PRO A 67 -0.82 26.73 0.43
N LYS A 68 -1.79 27.25 1.15
CA LYS A 68 -3.12 27.61 0.58
C LYS A 68 -3.02 28.71 -0.46
N ASP A 69 -2.03 29.57 -0.36
CA ASP A 69 -1.80 30.68 -1.27
C ASP A 69 -1.59 30.22 -2.72
N LEU A 70 -1.12 29.00 -2.93
CA LEU A 70 -0.96 28.42 -4.26
C LEU A 70 -2.30 28.14 -4.97
N ASP A 71 -3.27 27.65 -4.21
CA ASP A 71 -4.63 27.40 -4.73
C ASP A 71 -5.34 28.75 -5.02
N GLU A 72 -5.20 29.72 -4.10
CA GLU A 72 -5.76 31.05 -4.25
C GLU A 72 -5.14 31.82 -5.43
N SER A 73 -3.80 31.78 -5.59
CA SER A 73 -3.11 32.37 -6.72
C SER A 73 -3.55 31.80 -8.06
N ALA A 74 -3.65 30.46 -8.14
CA ALA A 74 -4.13 29.81 -9.37
C ALA A 74 -5.57 30.22 -9.74
N MET A 75 -6.43 30.41 -8.72
CA MET A 75 -7.79 30.92 -8.96
C MET A 75 -7.79 32.39 -9.40
N CYS A 76 -6.88 33.23 -8.89
CA CYS A 76 -6.70 34.60 -9.37
C CYS A 76 -6.21 34.66 -10.83
N ASP A 77 -5.40 33.69 -11.25
CA ASP A 77 -4.92 33.53 -12.63
C ASP A 77 -6.00 32.97 -13.59
N GLY A 78 -7.25 32.80 -13.09
CA GLY A 78 -8.40 32.39 -13.91
C GLY A 78 -8.62 30.86 -13.96
N CYS A 79 -7.87 30.08 -13.19
CA CYS A 79 -8.12 28.64 -13.08
C CYS A 79 -9.40 28.37 -12.28
N ASN A 80 -10.20 27.42 -12.72
CA ASN A 80 -11.21 26.84 -11.85
C ASN A 80 -10.56 25.84 -10.85
N ARG A 81 -11.29 25.43 -9.81
CA ARG A 81 -10.77 24.54 -8.75
C ARG A 81 -10.19 23.23 -9.28
N PHE A 82 -10.77 22.64 -10.32
CA PHE A 82 -10.26 21.41 -10.91
C PHE A 82 -8.96 21.66 -11.69
N GLN A 83 -8.87 22.79 -12.38
CA GLN A 83 -7.65 23.21 -13.10
C GLN A 83 -6.53 23.54 -12.11
N ALA A 84 -6.79 24.28 -11.04
CA ALA A 84 -5.83 24.54 -9.96
C ALA A 84 -5.32 23.23 -9.35
N PHE A 85 -6.21 22.29 -9.03
CA PHE A 85 -5.84 20.97 -8.52
C PHE A 85 -4.95 20.21 -9.51
N ARG A 86 -5.33 20.15 -10.81
CA ARG A 86 -4.61 19.36 -11.81
C ARG A 86 -3.27 19.97 -12.21
N TYR A 87 -3.20 21.31 -12.38
CA TYR A 87 -2.04 21.97 -12.95
C TYR A 87 -1.07 22.51 -11.89
N VAL A 88 -1.52 22.75 -10.67
CA VAL A 88 -0.69 23.29 -9.59
C VAL A 88 -0.51 22.26 -8.48
N ILE A 89 -1.59 21.74 -7.90
CA ILE A 89 -1.51 20.90 -6.70
C ILE A 89 -0.92 19.51 -7.02
N ILE A 90 -1.40 18.82 -8.06
CA ILE A 90 -0.88 17.47 -8.41
C ILE A 90 0.62 17.49 -8.70
N PRO A 91 1.18 18.40 -9.52
CA PRO A 91 2.62 18.45 -9.75
C PRO A 91 3.45 18.68 -8.48
N ILE A 92 2.99 19.53 -7.59
CA ILE A 92 3.65 19.78 -6.30
C ILE A 92 3.59 18.55 -5.41
N MET A 93 2.48 17.82 -5.44
CA MET A 93 2.29 16.59 -4.67
C MET A 93 2.99 15.36 -5.24
N TRP A 94 3.52 15.44 -6.45
CA TRP A 94 4.08 14.27 -7.13
C TRP A 94 5.08 13.46 -6.28
N PRO A 95 6.03 14.09 -5.57
CA PRO A 95 6.93 13.37 -4.65
C PRO A 95 6.17 12.60 -3.55
N GLY A 96 5.12 13.21 -3.00
CA GLY A 96 4.26 12.57 -1.99
C GLY A 96 3.47 11.39 -2.55
N VAL A 97 2.97 11.50 -3.77
CA VAL A 97 2.27 10.42 -4.48
C VAL A 97 3.22 9.24 -4.74
N ILE A 98 4.43 9.51 -5.21
CA ILE A 98 5.45 8.48 -5.43
C ILE A 98 5.77 7.77 -4.11
N THR A 99 6.07 8.53 -3.06
CA THR A 99 6.40 7.96 -1.74
C THR A 99 5.27 7.09 -1.21
N THR A 100 4.03 7.59 -1.25
CA THR A 100 2.86 6.84 -0.79
C THR A 100 2.63 5.58 -1.62
N GLY A 101 2.79 5.67 -2.94
CA GLY A 101 2.70 4.53 -3.85
C GLY A 101 3.74 3.46 -3.56
N LEU A 102 4.98 3.86 -3.27
CA LEU A 102 6.05 2.94 -2.89
C LEU A 102 5.74 2.20 -1.58
N PHE A 103 5.26 2.92 -0.55
CA PHE A 103 4.87 2.28 0.70
C PHE A 103 3.70 1.32 0.50
N SER A 104 2.68 1.70 -0.27
CA SER A 104 1.56 0.83 -0.59
C SER A 104 2.01 -0.42 -1.36
N PHE A 105 2.94 -0.25 -2.31
CA PHE A 105 3.56 -1.37 -3.02
C PHE A 105 4.30 -2.31 -2.07
N LEU A 106 5.15 -1.76 -1.17
CA LEU A 106 5.91 -2.56 -0.21
C LEU A 106 4.99 -3.33 0.74
N LEU A 107 3.90 -2.72 1.20
CA LEU A 107 2.91 -3.38 2.04
C LEU A 107 2.22 -4.54 1.32
N ALA A 108 1.81 -4.34 0.06
CA ALA A 108 1.18 -5.39 -0.73
C ALA A 108 2.16 -6.50 -1.15
N TYR A 109 3.41 -6.12 -1.47
CA TYR A 109 4.45 -7.09 -1.85
C TYR A 109 4.81 -8.04 -0.71
N ASN A 110 4.88 -7.54 0.53
CA ASN A 110 5.21 -8.34 1.72
C ASN A 110 3.98 -8.99 2.37
N ASP A 111 2.79 -8.86 1.76
CA ASP A 111 1.60 -9.47 2.34
C ASP A 111 1.62 -10.99 2.17
N PHE A 112 1.62 -11.68 3.28
CA PHE A 112 1.47 -13.12 3.38
C PHE A 112 0.03 -13.50 3.74
N THR A 113 -0.56 -12.77 4.69
CA THR A 113 -1.80 -13.18 5.35
C THR A 113 -2.99 -13.18 4.42
N VAL A 114 -3.20 -12.07 3.70
CA VAL A 114 -4.35 -11.93 2.79
C VAL A 114 -4.16 -12.82 1.57
N THR A 115 -2.94 -12.83 1.03
CA THR A 115 -2.62 -13.58 -0.19
C THR A 115 -2.71 -15.10 0.03
N SER A 116 -2.20 -15.62 1.15
CA SER A 116 -2.29 -17.06 1.47
C SER A 116 -3.72 -17.55 1.78
N MET A 117 -4.61 -16.65 2.22
CA MET A 117 -6.00 -17.02 2.53
C MET A 117 -6.94 -16.91 1.32
N LEU A 118 -6.65 -16.01 0.39
CA LEU A 118 -7.54 -15.67 -0.71
C LEU A 118 -7.14 -16.26 -2.06
N LEU A 119 -5.90 -16.70 -2.22
CA LEU A 119 -5.43 -17.30 -3.46
C LEU A 119 -5.37 -18.83 -3.35
N SER A 120 -5.61 -19.49 -4.49
CA SER A 120 -5.35 -20.91 -4.67
C SER A 120 -3.88 -21.14 -5.05
N ASP A 121 -3.40 -22.37 -4.89
CA ASP A 121 -2.02 -22.78 -5.24
C ASP A 121 -1.62 -22.40 -6.67
N GLU A 122 -2.57 -22.38 -7.61
CA GLU A 122 -2.33 -22.01 -9.01
C GLU A 122 -2.03 -20.52 -9.21
N ASN A 123 -2.52 -19.66 -8.31
CA ASN A 123 -2.40 -18.20 -8.36
C ASN A 123 -1.57 -17.65 -7.21
N GLU A 124 -0.83 -18.50 -6.50
CA GLU A 124 -0.06 -18.14 -5.33
C GLU A 124 0.94 -17.02 -5.63
N THR A 125 1.02 -16.03 -4.74
CA THR A 125 2.04 -14.98 -4.85
C THR A 125 3.37 -15.45 -4.27
N MET A 126 4.44 -14.72 -4.58
CA MET A 126 5.80 -15.13 -4.27
C MET A 126 6.06 -15.36 -2.76
N ILE A 127 5.50 -14.55 -1.88
CA ILE A 127 5.76 -14.66 -0.44
C ILE A 127 5.11 -15.92 0.17
N PRO A 128 3.83 -16.23 -0.05
CA PRO A 128 3.26 -17.52 0.35
C PRO A 128 3.97 -18.71 -0.31
N ALA A 129 4.29 -18.64 -1.60
CA ALA A 129 5.00 -19.72 -2.29
C ALA A 129 6.37 -20.04 -1.67
N ILE A 130 7.14 -19.03 -1.28
CA ILE A 130 8.40 -19.22 -0.56
C ILE A 130 8.15 -19.82 0.82
N ALA A 131 7.11 -19.37 1.53
CA ALA A 131 6.78 -19.88 2.85
C ALA A 131 6.35 -21.36 2.81
N SER A 132 5.52 -21.74 1.84
CA SER A 132 5.11 -23.13 1.63
C SER A 132 6.31 -24.01 1.25
N PHE A 133 7.18 -23.53 0.37
CA PHE A 133 8.42 -24.21 0.00
C PHE A 133 9.35 -24.41 1.19
N LEU A 134 9.54 -23.39 2.06
CA LEU A 134 10.31 -23.50 3.29
C LEU A 134 9.74 -24.55 4.25
N GLY A 135 8.41 -24.64 4.35
CA GLY A 135 7.73 -25.64 5.18
C GLY A 135 7.97 -27.10 4.76
N THR A 136 8.28 -27.33 3.48
CA THR A 136 8.54 -28.68 2.93
C THR A 136 10.01 -29.10 2.98
N VAL A 137 10.91 -28.18 3.37
CA VAL A 137 12.36 -28.40 3.35
C VAL A 137 12.82 -29.14 4.62
N GLN A 138 12.66 -30.45 4.64
CA GLN A 138 13.29 -31.31 5.66
C GLN A 138 14.59 -31.97 5.17
N GLU A 139 14.92 -31.87 3.88
CA GLU A 139 16.12 -32.42 3.27
C GLU A 139 17.22 -31.35 3.15
N GLU A 140 18.44 -31.66 3.58
CA GLU A 140 19.56 -30.70 3.63
C GLU A 140 19.85 -30.00 2.31
N GLY A 141 19.62 -30.65 1.16
CA GLY A 141 19.83 -30.05 -0.16
C GLY A 141 18.81 -28.96 -0.55
N LYS A 142 17.61 -28.99 0.00
CA LYS A 142 16.54 -28.04 -0.36
C LYS A 142 16.65 -26.69 0.37
N VAL A 143 17.36 -26.63 1.49
CA VAL A 143 17.61 -25.38 2.23
C VAL A 143 18.29 -24.35 1.33
N MET A 144 19.24 -24.76 0.50
CA MET A 144 19.94 -23.86 -0.41
C MET A 144 19.02 -23.22 -1.45
N TYR A 145 18.07 -23.98 -2.00
CA TYR A 145 17.06 -23.44 -2.94
C TYR A 145 16.13 -22.47 -2.25
N ALA A 146 15.73 -22.74 -1.00
CA ALA A 146 14.89 -21.83 -0.24
C ALA A 146 15.60 -20.50 0.04
N VAL A 147 16.88 -20.54 0.42
CA VAL A 147 17.70 -19.33 0.60
C VAL A 147 17.82 -18.56 -0.73
N ALA A 148 18.07 -19.25 -1.84
CA ALA A 148 18.14 -18.62 -3.14
C ALA A 148 16.81 -17.94 -3.53
N ALA A 149 15.68 -18.58 -3.24
CA ALA A 149 14.35 -18.01 -3.48
C ALA A 149 14.12 -16.73 -2.66
N VAL A 150 14.45 -16.73 -1.37
CA VAL A 150 14.35 -15.54 -0.52
C VAL A 150 15.24 -14.40 -1.01
N VAL A 151 16.49 -14.69 -1.38
CA VAL A 151 17.41 -13.69 -1.93
C VAL A 151 16.88 -13.12 -3.24
N SER A 152 16.38 -13.99 -4.14
CA SER A 152 15.78 -13.56 -5.41
C SER A 152 14.54 -12.69 -5.22
N ALA A 153 13.72 -13.02 -4.23
CA ALA A 153 12.55 -12.23 -3.86
C ALA A 153 12.91 -10.84 -3.29
N THR A 154 14.04 -10.76 -2.58
CA THR A 154 14.50 -9.49 -1.99
C THR A 154 15.13 -8.55 -3.02
N ALA A 155 15.73 -9.10 -4.08
CA ALA A 155 16.44 -8.32 -5.09
C ALA A 155 15.60 -7.20 -5.74
N PRO A 156 14.37 -7.42 -6.24
CA PRO A 156 13.56 -6.35 -6.83
C PRO A 156 13.21 -5.25 -5.82
N LEU A 157 12.99 -5.60 -4.55
CA LEU A 157 12.75 -4.63 -3.49
C LEU A 157 14.00 -3.76 -3.22
N PHE A 158 15.16 -4.39 -3.18
CA PHE A 158 16.43 -3.69 -2.99
C PHE A 158 16.66 -2.65 -4.10
N PHE A 159 16.49 -3.05 -5.37
CA PHE A 159 16.61 -2.12 -6.50
C PHE A 159 15.58 -0.99 -6.42
N LEU A 160 14.33 -1.31 -6.11
CA LEU A 160 13.27 -0.32 -5.98
C LEU A 160 13.60 0.71 -4.90
N VAL A 161 14.01 0.27 -3.70
CA VAL A 161 14.40 1.16 -2.61
C VAL A 161 15.62 2.00 -3.00
N MET A 162 16.61 1.40 -3.66
CA MET A 162 17.82 2.10 -4.11
C MET A 162 17.50 3.22 -5.12
N PHE A 163 16.58 2.99 -6.06
CA PHE A 163 16.15 4.02 -7.02
C PHE A 163 15.35 5.14 -6.37
N PHE A 164 14.49 4.81 -5.42
CA PHE A 164 13.54 5.74 -4.82
C PHE A 164 13.92 6.21 -3.41
N GLN A 165 15.13 5.91 -2.92
CA GLN A 165 15.57 6.27 -1.56
C GLN A 165 15.40 7.75 -1.23
N ARG A 166 15.64 8.65 -2.20
CA ARG A 166 15.49 10.10 -2.00
C ARG A 166 14.03 10.48 -1.73
N GLN A 167 13.09 9.90 -2.49
CA GLN A 167 11.66 10.12 -2.34
C GLN A 167 11.15 9.55 -1.01
N ILE A 168 11.63 8.37 -0.62
CA ILE A 168 11.28 7.73 0.65
C ILE A 168 11.73 8.62 1.82
N VAL A 169 12.98 9.07 1.81
CA VAL A 169 13.52 9.96 2.87
C VAL A 169 12.77 11.29 2.91
N SER A 170 12.54 11.93 1.76
CA SER A 170 11.79 13.20 1.71
C SER A 170 10.35 13.06 2.23
N GLY A 171 9.71 11.93 1.93
CA GLY A 171 8.37 11.64 2.40
C GLY A 171 8.28 11.42 3.91
N LEU A 172 9.25 10.74 4.49
CA LEU A 172 9.32 10.51 5.94
C LEU A 172 9.64 11.81 6.70
N THR A 173 10.54 12.64 6.18
CA THR A 173 10.93 13.92 6.81
C THR A 173 9.84 14.97 6.69
N ALA A 174 9.07 15.02 5.62
CA ALA A 174 7.95 15.94 5.47
C ALA A 174 6.87 15.75 6.55
N GLY A 175 6.71 14.53 7.07
CA GLY A 175 5.82 14.24 8.21
C GLY A 175 6.42 14.52 9.59
N ALA A 176 7.75 14.62 9.70
CA ALA A 176 8.47 14.73 10.97
C ALA A 176 8.80 16.19 11.37
N VAL A 177 8.80 17.12 10.43
CA VAL A 177 9.12 18.54 10.68
C VAL A 177 7.85 19.31 11.05
N LYS A 178 7.25 18.96 12.17
CA LYS A 178 6.32 19.81 12.94
C LYS A 178 6.79 19.78 14.38
N GLY A 179 7.90 20.42 14.63
CA GLY A 179 8.38 20.81 15.94
C GLY A 179 8.68 22.29 15.92
#